data_5e0eda269039f5434bd75b6aedcc498f
#
_entry.id   5e0eda269039f5434bd75b6aedcc498f
#
_cell.length_a   1.000
_cell.length_b   1.000
_cell.length_c   1.000
_cell.angle_alpha   90.00
_cell.angle_beta   90.00
_cell.angle_gamma   90.00
#
_symmetry.space_group_name_H-M   'P 1'
#
loop_
_entity.id
_entity.type
_entity.pdbx_description
1 polymer ?
#
loop_
_entity_poly.entity_id
_entity_poly.type
_entity_poly.pdbx_seq_one_letter_code
_entity_poly.pdbx_strand_id
1 'polypeptide(L)'
;VGFSVVSNIRLASTKDRMDEYHQYAGVAKTIGVDVKFLTPQQVKEIWPLCHTDDLVGAIQHPEDGYIQPADLTQALATGARNMGAEIYRNTTVMAMKQTKDGWIVETDKGSIECEHIISCSGNFARQTGEMVGLDIPVIPVEHQYIVTEPHPEIKKRKKDGLPEMGVLRDSD
;
A
#
# COMPACT_ATOMS: atom_id res chain seq x y z
N VAL A 1 5.01 4.16 -14.59
CA VAL A 1 4.78 3.65 -13.21
C VAL A 1 4.60 2.15 -13.29
N GLY A 2 5.43 1.41 -12.55
CA GLY A 2 5.40 -0.07 -12.55
C GLY A 2 4.24 -0.63 -11.72
N PHE A 3 3.00 -0.48 -12.20
CA PHE A 3 1.84 -1.17 -11.64
C PHE A 3 1.54 -2.42 -12.47
N SER A 4 1.44 -3.57 -11.81
CA SER A 4 1.10 -4.86 -12.43
C SER A 4 -0.25 -5.32 -11.91
N VAL A 5 -1.23 -5.42 -12.82
CA VAL A 5 -2.56 -5.98 -12.51
C VAL A 5 -2.43 -7.51 -12.53
N VAL A 6 -2.36 -8.11 -11.36
CA VAL A 6 -2.15 -9.56 -11.18
C VAL A 6 -3.21 -10.19 -10.28
N SER A 7 -4.19 -9.42 -9.87
CA SER A 7 -5.18 -9.71 -8.84
C SER A 7 -4.63 -9.80 -7.41
N ASN A 8 -5.53 -9.74 -6.44
CA ASN A 8 -5.26 -10.00 -5.03
C ASN A 8 -6.24 -11.08 -4.55
N ILE A 9 -5.73 -12.10 -3.89
CA ILE A 9 -6.50 -13.21 -3.34
C ILE A 9 -6.32 -13.20 -1.83
N ARG A 10 -7.42 -13.16 -1.09
CA ARG A 10 -7.43 -13.29 0.36
C ARG A 10 -8.02 -14.62 0.73
N LEU A 11 -7.25 -15.43 1.45
CA LEU A 11 -7.62 -16.77 1.89
C LEU A 11 -8.55 -16.71 3.10
N ALA A 12 -9.34 -17.77 3.28
CA ALA A 12 -10.16 -17.99 4.45
C ALA A 12 -10.06 -19.45 4.87
N SER A 13 -9.52 -19.69 6.06
CA SER A 13 -9.42 -21.00 6.70
C SER A 13 -10.64 -21.31 7.58
N THR A 14 -11.47 -20.30 7.87
CA THR A 14 -12.65 -20.45 8.71
C THR A 14 -13.92 -19.98 8.00
N LYS A 15 -15.07 -20.54 8.47
CA LYS A 15 -16.37 -20.08 7.99
C LYS A 15 -16.64 -18.62 8.36
N ASP A 16 -16.25 -18.22 9.56
CA ASP A 16 -16.46 -16.85 10.04
C ASP A 16 -15.74 -15.85 9.13
N ARG A 17 -14.52 -16.17 8.68
CA ARG A 17 -13.80 -15.35 7.69
C ARG A 17 -14.51 -15.28 6.35
N MET A 18 -15.10 -16.38 5.88
CA MET A 18 -15.91 -16.35 4.65
C MET A 18 -17.17 -15.51 4.82
N ASP A 19 -17.82 -15.56 5.98
CA ASP A 19 -19.00 -14.73 6.26
C ASP A 19 -18.64 -13.23 6.27
N GLU A 20 -17.48 -12.84 6.82
CA GLU A 20 -16.94 -11.48 6.69
C GLU A 20 -16.71 -11.08 5.23
N TYR A 21 -16.17 -11.98 4.42
CA TYR A 21 -15.96 -11.72 2.99
C TYR A 21 -17.26 -11.55 2.23
N HIS A 22 -18.32 -12.27 2.60
CA HIS A 22 -19.65 -12.07 2.02
C HIS A 22 -20.22 -10.68 2.36
N GLN A 23 -20.05 -10.23 3.61
CA GLN A 23 -20.44 -8.88 4.02
C GLN A 23 -19.63 -7.82 3.28
N TYR A 24 -18.31 -7.99 3.22
CA TYR A 24 -17.42 -7.10 2.49
C TYR A 24 -17.80 -7.00 1.00
N ALA A 25 -18.08 -8.12 0.34
CA ALA A 25 -18.48 -8.14 -1.07
C ALA A 25 -19.79 -7.35 -1.32
N GLY A 26 -20.73 -7.38 -0.36
CA GLY A 26 -21.92 -6.55 -0.40
C GLY A 26 -21.60 -5.05 -0.41
N VAL A 27 -20.68 -4.62 0.45
CA VAL A 27 -20.21 -3.22 0.49
C VAL A 27 -19.42 -2.88 -0.77
N ALA A 28 -18.49 -3.73 -1.20
CA ALA A 28 -17.67 -3.54 -2.39
C ALA A 28 -18.53 -3.28 -3.65
N LYS A 29 -19.61 -4.04 -3.79
CA LYS A 29 -20.57 -3.87 -4.88
C LYS A 29 -21.20 -2.48 -4.90
N THR A 30 -21.45 -1.86 -3.74
CA THR A 30 -22.08 -0.53 -3.68
C THR A 30 -21.17 0.59 -4.18
N ILE A 31 -19.85 0.37 -4.16
CA ILE A 31 -18.84 1.32 -4.62
C ILE A 31 -18.17 0.92 -5.94
N GLY A 32 -18.73 -0.10 -6.63
CA GLY A 32 -18.28 -0.52 -7.95
C GLY A 32 -16.97 -1.34 -7.95
N VAL A 33 -16.59 -1.94 -6.82
CA VAL A 33 -15.42 -2.84 -6.74
C VAL A 33 -15.84 -4.26 -7.06
N ASP A 34 -15.24 -4.84 -8.10
CA ASP A 34 -15.49 -6.23 -8.51
C ASP A 34 -14.80 -7.22 -7.57
N VAL A 35 -15.55 -8.20 -7.12
CA VAL A 35 -15.10 -9.22 -6.18
C VAL A 35 -15.61 -10.58 -6.62
N LYS A 36 -14.72 -11.60 -6.61
CA LYS A 36 -15.05 -12.99 -6.93
C LYS A 36 -14.79 -13.90 -5.74
N PHE A 37 -15.70 -14.82 -5.49
CA PHE A 37 -15.49 -15.89 -4.53
C PHE A 37 -14.81 -17.07 -5.23
N LEU A 38 -13.82 -17.65 -4.58
CA LEU A 38 -13.06 -18.79 -5.09
C LEU A 38 -13.20 -19.99 -4.15
N THR A 39 -13.36 -21.18 -4.73
CA THR A 39 -13.19 -22.43 -4.01
C THR A 39 -11.69 -22.72 -3.78
N PRO A 40 -11.33 -23.58 -2.80
CA PRO A 40 -9.93 -23.99 -2.60
C PRO A 40 -9.29 -24.56 -3.87
N GLN A 41 -10.05 -25.30 -4.68
CA GLN A 41 -9.58 -25.83 -5.95
C GLN A 41 -9.23 -24.71 -6.95
N GLN A 42 -10.06 -23.67 -7.06
CA GLN A 42 -9.80 -22.52 -7.92
C GLN A 42 -8.59 -21.70 -7.43
N VAL A 43 -8.40 -21.59 -6.11
CA VAL A 43 -7.18 -21.01 -5.54
C VAL A 43 -5.95 -21.79 -5.99
N LYS A 44 -6.00 -23.12 -5.91
CA LYS A 44 -4.90 -24.01 -6.34
C LYS A 44 -4.55 -23.87 -7.81
N GLU A 45 -5.55 -23.67 -8.67
CA GLU A 45 -5.35 -23.47 -10.12
C GLU A 45 -4.63 -22.14 -10.41
N ILE A 46 -5.00 -21.06 -9.69
CA ILE A 46 -4.40 -19.74 -9.85
C ILE A 46 -3.02 -19.70 -9.17
N TRP A 47 -2.92 -20.29 -7.98
CA TRP A 47 -1.73 -20.32 -7.12
C TRP A 47 -1.25 -21.74 -6.81
N PRO A 48 -0.58 -22.43 -7.74
CA PRO A 48 -0.19 -23.84 -7.59
C PRO A 48 0.72 -24.15 -6.39
N LEU A 49 1.46 -23.15 -5.90
CA LEU A 49 2.34 -23.30 -4.74
C LEU A 49 1.59 -23.13 -3.39
N CYS A 50 0.33 -22.67 -3.41
CA CYS A 50 -0.46 -22.52 -2.20
C CYS A 50 -0.89 -23.89 -1.66
N HIS A 51 -0.78 -24.07 -0.34
CA HIS A 51 -1.47 -25.15 0.37
C HIS A 51 -2.94 -24.76 0.53
N THR A 52 -3.86 -25.66 0.22
CA THR A 52 -5.29 -25.34 0.15
C THR A 52 -6.18 -26.32 0.91
N ASP A 53 -5.60 -27.31 1.59
CA ASP A 53 -6.38 -28.39 2.24
C ASP A 53 -7.13 -27.91 3.49
N ASP A 54 -6.67 -26.83 4.09
CA ASP A 54 -7.26 -26.17 5.27
C ASP A 54 -8.16 -24.99 4.92
N LEU A 55 -8.30 -24.64 3.63
CA LEU A 55 -9.11 -23.52 3.19
C LEU A 55 -10.60 -23.87 3.10
N VAL A 56 -11.44 -22.95 3.55
CA VAL A 56 -12.88 -22.95 3.31
C VAL A 56 -13.20 -22.27 1.97
N GLY A 57 -12.41 -21.28 1.60
CA GLY A 57 -12.55 -20.53 0.35
C GLY A 57 -11.62 -19.33 0.29
N ALA A 58 -11.89 -18.45 -0.64
CA ALA A 58 -11.16 -17.19 -0.79
C ALA A 58 -12.01 -16.12 -1.47
N ILE A 59 -11.54 -14.87 -1.40
CA ILE A 59 -12.07 -13.75 -2.16
C ILE A 59 -10.96 -13.19 -3.07
N GLN A 60 -11.30 -12.88 -4.32
CA GLN A 60 -10.39 -12.31 -5.30
C GLN A 60 -10.85 -10.92 -5.73
N HIS A 61 -9.91 -10.00 -5.82
CA HIS A 61 -10.05 -8.70 -6.48
C HIS A 61 -9.31 -8.75 -7.81
N PRO A 62 -10.00 -8.94 -8.95
CA PRO A 62 -9.34 -9.19 -10.25
C PRO A 62 -8.50 -8.01 -10.75
N GLU A 63 -8.93 -6.79 -10.48
CA GLU A 63 -8.28 -5.56 -10.95
C GLU A 63 -7.18 -5.03 -10.02
N ASP A 64 -6.97 -5.71 -8.90
CA ASP A 64 -5.91 -5.38 -7.94
C ASP A 64 -4.55 -5.92 -8.41
N GLY A 65 -3.48 -5.48 -7.75
CA GLY A 65 -2.14 -5.88 -8.11
C GLY A 65 -1.09 -5.32 -7.17
N TYR A 66 0.11 -5.17 -7.69
CA TYR A 66 1.21 -4.56 -6.94
C TYR A 66 1.87 -3.43 -7.72
N ILE A 67 2.48 -2.53 -6.99
CA ILE A 67 3.20 -1.37 -7.52
C ILE A 67 4.58 -1.28 -6.89
N GLN A 68 5.56 -0.79 -7.65
CA GLN A 68 6.84 -0.40 -7.08
C GLN A 68 6.69 0.97 -6.39
N PRO A 69 6.76 1.06 -5.05
CA PRO A 69 6.50 2.30 -4.33
C PRO A 69 7.44 3.44 -4.72
N ALA A 70 8.71 3.13 -4.97
CA ALA A 70 9.70 4.12 -5.38
C ALA A 70 9.35 4.75 -6.75
N ASP A 71 8.92 3.93 -7.73
CA ASP A 71 8.53 4.41 -9.05
C ASP A 71 7.30 5.32 -8.98
N LEU A 72 6.31 4.94 -8.17
CA LEU A 72 5.12 5.77 -7.95
C LEU A 72 5.51 7.11 -7.36
N THR A 73 6.33 7.11 -6.31
CA THR A 73 6.79 8.33 -5.64
C THR A 73 7.55 9.25 -6.61
N GLN A 74 8.44 8.68 -7.42
CA GLN A 74 9.19 9.47 -8.42
C GLN A 74 8.30 10.02 -9.54
N ALA A 75 7.29 9.25 -9.97
CA ALA A 75 6.33 9.70 -10.98
C ALA A 75 5.49 10.89 -10.44
N LEU A 76 4.99 10.79 -9.22
CA LEU A 76 4.27 11.89 -8.57
C LEU A 76 5.15 13.12 -8.37
N ALA A 77 6.39 12.95 -7.90
CA ALA A 77 7.33 14.04 -7.73
C ALA A 77 7.67 14.72 -9.08
N THR A 78 7.81 13.95 -10.13
CA THR A 78 8.05 14.50 -11.49
C THR A 78 6.82 15.29 -11.97
N GLY A 79 5.63 14.76 -11.78
CA GLY A 79 4.38 15.46 -12.11
C GLY A 79 4.25 16.79 -11.35
N ALA A 80 4.52 16.77 -10.05
CA ALA A 80 4.48 17.98 -9.22
C ALA A 80 5.47 19.06 -9.70
N ARG A 81 6.73 18.68 -10.00
CA ARG A 81 7.72 19.62 -10.56
C ARG A 81 7.29 20.21 -11.89
N ASN A 82 6.71 19.41 -12.77
CA ASN A 82 6.20 19.89 -14.06
C ASN A 82 5.05 20.89 -13.91
N MET A 83 4.39 20.89 -12.76
CA MET A 83 3.33 21.83 -12.40
C MET A 83 3.85 23.01 -11.57
N GLY A 84 5.17 23.15 -11.40
CA GLY A 84 5.81 24.28 -10.71
C GLY A 84 6.09 24.04 -9.21
N ALA A 85 5.84 22.84 -8.66
CA ALA A 85 6.19 22.56 -7.28
C ALA A 85 7.71 22.43 -7.09
N GLU A 86 8.23 23.02 -6.04
CA GLU A 86 9.60 22.86 -5.61
C GLU A 86 9.73 21.69 -4.61
N ILE A 87 10.72 20.82 -4.82
CA ILE A 87 10.95 19.67 -3.95
C ILE A 87 12.39 19.70 -3.44
N TYR A 88 12.52 19.94 -2.16
CA TYR A 88 13.81 19.97 -1.46
C TYR A 88 14.08 18.65 -0.76
N ARG A 89 15.00 17.86 -1.31
CA ARG A 89 15.44 16.59 -0.71
C ARG A 89 16.53 16.81 0.33
N ASN A 90 16.64 15.87 1.28
CA ASN A 90 17.64 15.93 2.35
C ASN A 90 17.57 17.27 3.10
N THR A 91 16.36 17.74 3.35
CA THR A 91 16.08 18.99 4.06
C THR A 91 15.15 18.64 5.21
N THR A 92 15.64 18.79 6.42
CA THR A 92 14.92 18.40 7.63
C THR A 92 14.20 19.60 8.23
N VAL A 93 12.90 19.47 8.47
CA VAL A 93 12.13 20.46 9.23
C VAL A 93 12.51 20.35 10.70
N MET A 94 12.97 21.46 11.28
CA MET A 94 13.45 21.57 12.66
C MET A 94 12.41 22.21 13.59
N ALA A 95 11.60 23.14 13.07
CA ALA A 95 10.55 23.81 13.82
C ALA A 95 9.49 24.40 12.87
N MET A 96 8.29 24.60 13.40
CA MET A 96 7.20 25.30 12.72
C MET A 96 6.65 26.37 13.67
N LYS A 97 6.56 27.60 13.20
CA LYS A 97 6.07 28.73 13.98
C LYS A 97 4.89 29.39 13.27
N GLN A 98 3.75 29.46 13.94
CA GLN A 98 2.60 30.20 13.43
C GLN A 98 2.86 31.72 13.52
N THR A 99 2.52 32.42 12.46
CA THR A 99 2.55 33.86 12.37
C THR A 99 1.12 34.38 12.21
N LYS A 100 0.97 35.73 12.10
CA LYS A 100 -0.34 36.35 11.86
C LYS A 100 -0.93 35.94 10.50
N ASP A 101 -0.06 35.78 9.48
CA ASP A 101 -0.49 35.62 8.09
C ASP A 101 -0.13 34.24 7.51
N GLY A 102 0.34 33.30 8.33
CA GLY A 102 0.73 31.95 7.89
C GLY A 102 1.72 31.29 8.84
N TRP A 103 2.77 30.71 8.28
CA TRP A 103 3.75 29.92 9.00
C TRP A 103 5.18 30.21 8.55
N ILE A 104 6.12 30.06 9.47
CA ILE A 104 7.55 29.97 9.21
C ILE A 104 7.99 28.55 9.52
N VAL A 105 8.49 27.84 8.53
CA VAL A 105 9.06 26.49 8.64
C VAL A 105 10.57 26.62 8.65
N GLU A 106 11.17 26.31 9.80
CA GLU A 106 12.63 26.32 9.95
C GLU A 106 13.19 24.94 9.54
N THR A 107 14.18 24.94 8.69
CA THR A 107 14.88 23.73 8.24
C THR A 107 16.37 23.81 8.55
N ASP A 108 17.05 22.67 8.43
CA ASP A 108 18.52 22.59 8.52
C ASP A 108 19.26 23.35 7.40
N LYS A 109 18.53 23.92 6.42
CA LYS A 109 19.08 24.63 5.26
C LYS A 109 18.53 26.05 5.04
N GLY A 110 17.71 26.51 5.96
CA GLY A 110 17.08 27.83 5.88
C GLY A 110 15.60 27.75 6.25
N SER A 111 14.91 28.89 6.10
CA SER A 111 13.51 29.02 6.48
C SER A 111 12.62 29.22 5.26
N ILE A 112 11.40 28.74 5.34
CA ILE A 112 10.37 28.87 4.32
C ILE A 112 9.16 29.55 4.96
N GLU A 113 8.64 30.58 4.33
CA GLU A 113 7.35 31.21 4.70
C GLU A 113 6.24 30.63 3.82
N CYS A 114 5.11 30.26 4.43
CA CYS A 114 3.96 29.72 3.71
C CYS A 114 2.64 30.02 4.42
N GLU A 115 1.55 29.99 3.68
CA GLU A 115 0.20 30.21 4.22
C GLU A 115 -0.32 28.96 4.95
N HIS A 116 -0.03 27.76 4.42
CA HIS A 116 -0.51 26.49 4.94
C HIS A 116 0.59 25.43 4.97
N ILE A 117 0.54 24.55 5.97
CA ILE A 117 1.39 23.37 6.08
C ILE A 117 0.51 22.12 5.98
N ILE A 118 0.87 21.19 5.10
CA ILE A 118 0.28 19.86 5.02
C ILE A 118 1.34 18.84 5.41
N SER A 119 1.15 18.21 6.57
CA SER A 119 2.07 17.17 7.04
C SER A 119 1.75 15.84 6.40
N CYS A 120 2.70 15.30 5.63
CA CYS A 120 2.67 13.93 5.07
C CYS A 120 3.85 13.12 5.60
N SER A 121 4.22 13.31 6.87
CA SER A 121 5.45 12.81 7.48
C SER A 121 5.42 11.32 7.89
N GLY A 122 4.31 10.60 7.61
CA GLY A 122 4.24 9.16 7.81
C GLY A 122 4.60 8.72 9.23
N ASN A 123 5.61 7.89 9.38
CA ASN A 123 6.09 7.40 10.68
C ASN A 123 6.58 8.51 11.63
N PHE A 124 6.89 9.69 11.11
CA PHE A 124 7.34 10.85 11.87
C PHE A 124 6.21 11.84 12.18
N ALA A 125 4.95 11.46 11.93
CA ALA A 125 3.80 12.35 12.11
C ALA A 125 3.66 12.85 13.57
N ARG A 126 3.98 12.00 14.54
CA ARG A 126 3.96 12.38 15.96
C ARG A 126 4.96 13.50 16.25
N GLN A 127 6.22 13.33 15.87
CA GLN A 127 7.26 14.35 16.06
C GLN A 127 6.93 15.65 15.34
N THR A 128 6.37 15.56 14.13
CA THR A 128 5.92 16.72 13.36
C THR A 128 4.75 17.42 14.05
N GLY A 129 3.80 16.67 14.61
CA GLY A 129 2.69 17.22 15.39
C GLY A 129 3.15 17.94 16.65
N GLU A 130 4.10 17.35 17.38
CA GLU A 130 4.68 17.95 18.60
C GLU A 130 5.29 19.34 18.36
N MET A 131 5.82 19.62 17.15
CA MET A 131 6.34 20.93 16.78
C MET A 131 5.28 22.05 16.81
N VAL A 132 4.00 21.67 16.71
CA VAL A 132 2.87 22.61 16.72
C VAL A 132 1.91 22.35 17.91
N GLY A 133 2.35 21.56 18.89
CA GLY A 133 1.59 21.27 20.11
C GLY A 133 0.46 20.23 19.94
N LEU A 134 0.52 19.41 18.89
CA LEU A 134 -0.45 18.32 18.64
C LEU A 134 0.15 16.96 19.04
N ASP A 135 -0.61 16.19 19.82
CA ASP A 135 -0.29 14.78 20.06
C ASP A 135 -1.01 13.90 19.02
N ILE A 136 -0.25 13.45 18.02
CA ILE A 136 -0.77 12.60 16.95
C ILE A 136 -0.51 11.14 17.31
N PRO A 137 -1.55 10.28 17.43
CA PRO A 137 -1.41 8.91 17.91
C PRO A 137 -0.87 7.96 16.81
N VAL A 138 0.31 8.25 16.29
CA VAL A 138 1.03 7.39 15.35
C VAL A 138 2.16 6.69 16.09
N ILE A 139 2.10 5.36 16.10
CA ILE A 139 3.12 4.49 16.68
C ILE A 139 3.71 3.67 15.54
N PRO A 140 4.99 3.90 15.16
CA PRO A 140 5.67 3.08 14.17
C PRO A 140 5.82 1.63 14.67
N VAL A 141 5.48 0.67 13.80
CA VAL A 141 5.66 -0.75 14.05
C VAL A 141 6.50 -1.34 12.93
N GLU A 142 7.51 -2.12 13.28
CA GLU A 142 8.30 -2.83 12.29
C GLU A 142 7.47 -3.95 11.66
N HIS A 143 7.44 -3.98 10.34
CA HIS A 143 6.82 -5.04 9.57
C HIS A 143 7.89 -5.69 8.69
N GLN A 144 8.26 -6.92 9.02
CA GLN A 144 9.31 -7.65 8.33
C GLN A 144 8.80 -8.26 7.02
N TYR A 145 9.68 -8.36 6.05
CA TYR A 145 9.44 -9.10 4.81
C TYR A 145 10.72 -9.85 4.39
N ILE A 146 10.53 -10.87 3.57
CA ILE A 146 11.61 -11.68 3.02
C ILE A 146 11.55 -11.62 1.50
N VAL A 147 12.69 -11.34 0.88
CA VAL A 147 12.86 -11.49 -0.57
C VAL A 147 13.57 -12.82 -0.81
N THR A 148 12.88 -13.74 -1.49
CA THR A 148 13.42 -15.07 -1.77
C THR A 148 14.12 -15.11 -3.13
N GLU A 149 14.95 -16.12 -3.31
CA GLU A 149 15.38 -16.52 -4.65
C GLU A 149 14.17 -16.88 -5.51
N PRO A 150 14.22 -16.63 -6.82
CA PRO A 150 13.13 -17.00 -7.71
C PRO A 150 12.86 -18.52 -7.69
N HIS A 151 11.66 -18.91 -7.26
CA HIS A 151 11.25 -20.31 -7.19
C HIS A 151 11.25 -20.98 -8.60
N PRO A 152 11.69 -22.23 -8.74
CA PRO A 152 11.75 -22.91 -10.05
C PRO A 152 10.41 -22.92 -10.80
N GLU A 153 9.30 -23.13 -10.10
CA GLU A 153 7.96 -23.14 -10.70
C GLU A 153 7.57 -21.75 -11.23
N ILE A 154 7.94 -20.66 -10.53
CA ILE A 154 7.70 -19.30 -11.00
C ILE A 154 8.49 -19.03 -12.27
N LYS A 155 9.75 -19.44 -12.31
CA LYS A 155 10.60 -19.33 -13.51
C LYS A 155 10.01 -20.11 -14.69
N LYS A 156 9.49 -21.33 -14.43
CA LYS A 156 8.85 -22.18 -15.44
C LYS A 156 7.57 -21.50 -15.97
N ARG A 157 6.68 -21.06 -15.12
CA ARG A 157 5.45 -20.35 -15.51
C ARG A 157 5.73 -19.17 -16.42
N LYS A 158 6.71 -18.34 -16.06
CA LYS A 158 7.13 -17.21 -16.88
C LYS A 158 7.65 -17.64 -18.26
N LYS A 159 8.44 -18.73 -18.33
CA LYS A 159 8.94 -19.30 -19.57
C LYS A 159 7.81 -19.85 -20.45
N ASP A 160 6.80 -20.45 -19.83
CA ASP A 160 5.65 -21.04 -20.51
C ASP A 160 4.59 -19.99 -20.90
N GLY A 161 4.85 -18.70 -20.65
CA GLY A 161 3.93 -17.60 -20.96
C GLY A 161 2.65 -17.58 -20.15
N LEU A 162 2.62 -18.28 -19.00
CA LEU A 162 1.47 -18.31 -18.12
C LEU A 162 1.34 -16.99 -17.34
N PRO A 163 0.12 -16.58 -16.96
CA PRO A 163 -0.12 -15.39 -16.17
C PRO A 163 0.70 -15.40 -14.87
N GLU A 164 1.19 -14.24 -14.47
CA GLU A 164 1.84 -14.06 -13.18
C GLU A 164 0.86 -14.37 -12.05
N MET A 165 1.35 -15.03 -11.01
CA MET A 165 0.54 -15.29 -9.82
C MET A 165 0.28 -14.00 -9.06
N GLY A 166 -0.97 -13.78 -8.69
CA GLY A 166 -1.42 -12.59 -7.98
C GLY A 166 -0.86 -12.48 -6.56
N VAL A 167 -1.15 -11.36 -5.93
CA VAL A 167 -0.84 -11.18 -4.51
C VAL A 167 -1.73 -12.13 -3.70
N LEU A 168 -1.12 -12.92 -2.83
CA LEU A 168 -1.81 -13.85 -1.93
C LEU A 168 -1.71 -13.33 -0.50
N ARG A 169 -2.84 -13.28 0.19
CA ARG A 169 -2.91 -12.86 1.58
C ARG A 169 -3.62 -13.94 2.41
N ASP A 170 -2.90 -14.43 3.41
CA ASP A 170 -3.43 -15.20 4.51
C ASP A 170 -3.68 -14.26 5.67
N SER A 171 -4.90 -14.26 6.20
CA SER A 171 -5.36 -13.31 7.23
C SER A 171 -5.77 -14.00 8.53
N ASP A 172 -5.70 -15.33 8.58
CA ASP A 172 -6.12 -16.14 9.73
C ASP A 172 -4.95 -16.55 10.62
#